data_d4962f71c0598412f6da457190393f4b
#
_entry.id   d4962f71c0598412f6da457190393f4b
#
_cell.length_a   1.000
_cell.length_b   1.000
_cell.length_c   1.000
_cell.angle_alpha   90.00
_cell.angle_beta   90.00
_cell.angle_gamma   90.00
#
_symmetry.space_group_name_H-M   'P 1'
#
loop_
_entity.id
_entity.type
_entity.pdbx_description
1 polymer ?
#
loop_
_entity_poly.entity_id
_entity_poly.type
_entity_poly.pdbx_seq_one_letter_code
_entity_poly.pdbx_strand_id
1 'polypeptide(L)'
;MTDDVDSVGTFEVVCNAKVAGPRLGKDVQRAIKNLKAGNYTRDGENVVVDGDITLSPEEYTERLQAADPKSTARIDGLDGLVVLNTEVTEELEAEGWAADVIRGLQDARKASGFEVSDRISVVLSVPADKNEWASRHADHIAAETLATDFQVTTEALDSETHEVLSGVTAQVAKN
;
A
#
# COMPACT_ATOMS: atom_id res chain seq x y z
N MET A 1 -10.21 -6.80 -10.53
CA MET A 1 -11.47 -6.11 -10.18
C MET A 1 -12.41 -7.20 -9.68
N THR A 2 -12.93 -7.10 -8.46
CA THR A 2 -13.86 -8.09 -7.89
C THR A 2 -15.23 -7.44 -7.73
N ASP A 3 -16.29 -8.20 -8.00
CA ASP A 3 -17.68 -7.80 -7.73
C ASP A 3 -18.14 -8.30 -6.35
N ASP A 4 -17.25 -8.97 -5.61
CA ASP A 4 -17.53 -9.47 -4.25
C ASP A 4 -17.28 -8.35 -3.23
N VAL A 5 -18.31 -7.56 -3.00
CA VAL A 5 -18.29 -6.42 -2.08
C VAL A 5 -18.23 -6.87 -0.62
N ASP A 6 -18.82 -8.01 -0.32
CA ASP A 6 -18.92 -8.53 1.06
C ASP A 6 -17.56 -8.95 1.63
N SER A 7 -16.59 -9.27 0.75
CA SER A 7 -15.21 -9.59 1.17
C SER A 7 -14.37 -8.36 1.56
N VAL A 8 -14.77 -7.16 1.12
CA VAL A 8 -13.97 -5.92 1.25
C VAL A 8 -14.66 -4.83 2.04
N GLY A 9 -15.96 -4.95 2.27
CA GLY A 9 -16.75 -3.97 3.00
C GLY A 9 -18.14 -4.48 3.41
N THR A 10 -18.83 -3.69 4.20
CA THR A 10 -20.20 -3.94 4.61
C THR A 10 -21.04 -2.72 4.30
N PHE A 11 -22.32 -2.94 3.94
CA PHE A 11 -23.23 -1.83 3.79
C PHE A 11 -23.72 -1.37 5.16
N GLU A 12 -23.43 -0.10 5.48
CA GLU A 12 -23.97 0.58 6.66
C GLU A 12 -25.19 1.38 6.25
N VAL A 13 -26.29 1.20 7.01
CA VAL A 13 -27.51 2.02 6.86
C VAL A 13 -27.33 3.30 7.67
N VAL A 14 -27.42 4.44 7.01
CA VAL A 14 -27.25 5.76 7.62
C VAL A 14 -28.54 6.54 7.54
N CYS A 15 -29.08 6.98 8.68
CA CYS A 15 -30.27 7.81 8.74
C CYS A 15 -30.03 9.19 8.12
N ASN A 16 -30.88 9.60 7.19
CA ASN A 16 -30.93 10.94 6.67
C ASN A 16 -31.67 11.87 7.65
N ALA A 17 -30.95 12.43 8.61
CA ALA A 17 -31.52 13.26 9.67
C ALA A 17 -32.29 14.49 9.15
N LYS A 18 -31.99 14.99 7.95
CA LYS A 18 -32.72 16.13 7.36
C LYS A 18 -34.12 15.73 6.90
N VAL A 19 -34.28 14.52 6.40
CA VAL A 19 -35.56 13.98 5.92
C VAL A 19 -36.37 13.39 7.07
N ALA A 20 -35.74 12.56 7.90
CA ALA A 20 -36.39 11.87 9.01
C ALA A 20 -36.68 12.81 10.20
N GLY A 21 -35.92 13.88 10.37
CA GLY A 21 -36.00 14.80 11.51
C GLY A 21 -37.37 15.39 11.77
N PRO A 22 -38.08 15.95 10.77
CA PRO A 22 -39.43 16.52 10.95
C PRO A 22 -40.45 15.51 11.48
N ARG A 23 -40.31 14.22 11.10
CA ARG A 23 -41.23 13.15 11.53
C ARG A 23 -40.81 12.53 12.86
N LEU A 24 -39.52 12.26 13.03
CA LEU A 24 -39.02 11.52 14.21
C LEU A 24 -38.72 12.40 15.41
N GLY A 25 -38.46 13.70 15.18
CA GLY A 25 -38.12 14.61 16.26
C GLY A 25 -36.93 14.13 17.11
N LYS A 26 -37.16 13.89 18.40
CA LYS A 26 -36.12 13.44 19.34
C LYS A 26 -35.63 12.00 19.07
N ASP A 27 -36.45 11.17 18.41
CA ASP A 27 -36.10 9.78 18.11
C ASP A 27 -35.05 9.62 17.00
N VAL A 28 -34.75 10.68 16.24
CA VAL A 28 -33.67 10.68 15.24
C VAL A 28 -32.34 10.23 15.85
N GLN A 29 -31.99 10.73 17.04
CA GLN A 29 -30.74 10.39 17.70
C GLN A 29 -30.71 8.90 18.13
N ARG A 30 -31.86 8.38 18.55
CA ARG A 30 -32.02 6.96 18.90
C ARG A 30 -31.89 6.10 17.66
N ALA A 31 -32.51 6.50 16.54
CA ALA A 31 -32.37 5.80 15.27
C ALA A 31 -30.91 5.76 14.80
N ILE A 32 -30.20 6.90 14.79
CA ILE A 32 -28.79 6.98 14.40
C ILE A 32 -27.90 6.07 15.27
N LYS A 33 -28.10 6.10 16.59
CA LYS A 33 -27.32 5.28 17.53
C LYS A 33 -27.53 3.78 17.28
N ASN A 34 -28.78 3.36 17.09
CA ASN A 34 -29.12 1.94 16.89
C ASN A 34 -28.70 1.46 15.50
N LEU A 35 -28.81 2.28 14.44
CA LEU A 35 -28.26 1.97 13.11
C LEU A 35 -26.75 1.71 13.17
N LYS A 36 -25.99 2.57 13.82
CA LYS A 36 -24.56 2.39 14.03
C LYS A 36 -24.19 1.14 14.82
N ALA A 37 -25.08 0.73 15.74
CA ALA A 37 -24.89 -0.48 16.52
C ALA A 37 -25.36 -1.76 15.78
N GLY A 38 -25.91 -1.64 14.57
CA GLY A 38 -26.45 -2.77 13.83
C GLY A 38 -27.83 -3.28 14.35
N ASN A 39 -28.48 -2.53 15.25
CA ASN A 39 -29.78 -2.89 15.86
C ASN A 39 -30.93 -2.46 14.95
N TYR A 40 -31.05 -3.08 13.79
CA TYR A 40 -32.11 -2.85 12.84
C TYR A 40 -32.48 -4.13 12.06
N THR A 41 -33.66 -4.17 11.51
CA THR A 41 -34.13 -5.23 10.61
C THR A 41 -34.70 -4.60 9.34
N ARG A 42 -34.76 -5.37 8.26
CA ARG A 42 -35.41 -4.94 7.01
C ARG A 42 -36.82 -5.48 6.95
N ASP A 43 -37.75 -4.61 6.57
CA ASP A 43 -39.15 -4.96 6.27
C ASP A 43 -39.48 -4.37 4.87
N GLY A 44 -39.31 -5.20 3.86
CA GLY A 44 -39.34 -4.78 2.46
C GLY A 44 -38.27 -3.72 2.14
N GLU A 45 -38.72 -2.55 1.66
CA GLU A 45 -37.87 -1.39 1.39
C GLU A 45 -37.62 -0.50 2.64
N ASN A 46 -38.30 -0.80 3.76
CA ASN A 46 -38.15 -0.04 4.99
C ASN A 46 -37.10 -0.66 5.91
N VAL A 47 -36.52 0.19 6.76
CA VAL A 47 -35.63 -0.23 7.84
C VAL A 47 -36.30 0.02 9.18
N VAL A 48 -36.46 -1.04 9.96
CA VAL A 48 -37.01 -0.97 11.32
C VAL A 48 -35.88 -0.96 12.32
N VAL A 49 -35.76 0.15 13.03
CA VAL A 49 -34.71 0.38 14.01
C VAL A 49 -35.27 0.22 15.41
N ASP A 50 -34.52 -0.49 16.27
CA ASP A 50 -34.90 -0.72 17.68
C ASP A 50 -36.31 -1.33 17.86
N GLY A 51 -36.86 -1.95 16.83
CA GLY A 51 -38.15 -2.63 16.84
C GLY A 51 -39.37 -1.72 16.74
N ASP A 52 -39.24 -0.39 16.78
CA ASP A 52 -40.37 0.56 16.81
C ASP A 52 -40.22 1.78 15.88
N ILE A 53 -39.01 2.10 15.40
CA ILE A 53 -38.78 3.21 14.49
C ILE A 53 -38.63 2.68 13.07
N THR A 54 -39.62 2.92 12.23
CA THR A 54 -39.56 2.56 10.81
C THR A 54 -39.04 3.75 10.00
N LEU A 55 -37.98 3.53 9.22
CA LEU A 55 -37.45 4.47 8.26
C LEU A 55 -37.88 4.06 6.84
N SER A 56 -38.43 4.99 6.09
CA SER A 56 -38.71 4.80 4.66
C SER A 56 -37.45 4.95 3.82
N PRO A 57 -37.43 4.50 2.54
CA PRO A 57 -36.25 4.58 1.67
C PRO A 57 -35.69 5.96 1.51
N GLU A 58 -36.48 7.02 1.65
CA GLU A 58 -36.02 8.41 1.56
C GLU A 58 -35.32 8.90 2.84
N GLU A 59 -35.59 8.23 3.98
CA GLU A 59 -35.10 8.59 5.31
C GLU A 59 -33.78 7.94 5.69
N TYR A 60 -33.26 7.05 4.84
CA TYR A 60 -31.96 6.44 5.04
C TYR A 60 -31.17 6.34 3.71
N THR A 61 -29.92 6.12 3.81
CA THR A 61 -29.04 5.79 2.69
C THR A 61 -28.15 4.62 3.09
N GLU A 62 -27.82 3.76 2.13
CA GLU A 62 -26.82 2.72 2.32
C GLU A 62 -25.47 3.26 1.89
N ARG A 63 -24.48 3.04 2.71
CA ARG A 63 -23.09 3.41 2.40
C ARG A 63 -22.20 2.20 2.56
N LEU A 64 -21.38 1.95 1.57
CA LEU A 64 -20.36 0.94 1.66
C LEU A 64 -19.27 1.40 2.63
N GLN A 65 -19.09 0.66 3.72
CA GLN A 65 -18.06 0.88 4.72
C GLN A 65 -16.94 -0.12 4.52
N ALA A 66 -15.71 0.35 4.50
CA ALA A 66 -14.52 -0.49 4.40
C ALA A 66 -14.41 -1.46 5.58
N ALA A 67 -14.11 -2.73 5.31
CA ALA A 67 -13.87 -3.73 6.35
C ALA A 67 -12.59 -3.40 7.15
N ASP A 68 -11.55 -2.92 6.47
CA ASP A 68 -10.33 -2.41 7.08
C ASP A 68 -10.03 -0.99 6.59
N PRO A 69 -10.24 0.04 7.44
CA PRO A 69 -9.98 1.43 7.06
C PRO A 69 -8.50 1.77 6.80
N LYS A 70 -7.56 0.89 7.20
CA LYS A 70 -6.12 1.12 6.99
C LYS A 70 -5.68 0.74 5.58
N SER A 71 -6.33 -0.27 5.00
CA SER A 71 -6.00 -0.78 3.67
C SER A 71 -7.06 -0.47 2.61
N THR A 72 -8.17 0.16 3.00
CA THR A 72 -9.32 0.38 2.12
C THR A 72 -9.73 1.84 2.10
N ALA A 73 -9.95 2.39 0.91
CA ALA A 73 -10.47 3.73 0.71
C ALA A 73 -11.68 3.73 -0.23
N ARG A 74 -12.63 4.65 0.00
CA ARG A 74 -13.74 4.87 -0.93
C ARG A 74 -13.26 5.67 -2.15
N ILE A 75 -13.86 5.38 -3.29
CA ILE A 75 -13.69 6.19 -4.49
C ILE A 75 -14.75 7.30 -4.45
N ASP A 76 -14.30 8.56 -4.41
CA ASP A 76 -15.21 9.70 -4.40
C ASP A 76 -16.07 9.74 -5.66
N GLY A 77 -17.40 9.87 -5.48
CA GLY A 77 -18.35 9.94 -6.58
C GLY A 77 -18.74 8.59 -7.20
N LEU A 78 -18.23 7.48 -6.69
CA LEU A 78 -18.59 6.12 -7.12
C LEU A 78 -18.97 5.25 -5.90
N ASP A 79 -19.86 4.30 -6.13
CA ASP A 79 -20.16 3.26 -5.13
C ASP A 79 -19.11 2.13 -5.24
N GLY A 80 -17.87 2.46 -4.85
CA GLY A 80 -16.75 1.53 -4.93
C GLY A 80 -15.71 1.76 -3.84
N LEU A 81 -14.93 0.71 -3.60
CA LEU A 81 -13.78 0.71 -2.68
C LEU A 81 -12.52 0.34 -3.44
N VAL A 82 -11.41 0.93 -3.05
CA VAL A 82 -10.07 0.45 -3.39
C VAL A 82 -9.50 -0.23 -2.18
N VAL A 83 -9.10 -1.47 -2.33
CA VAL A 83 -8.42 -2.24 -1.29
C VAL A 83 -6.97 -2.42 -1.71
N LEU A 84 -6.06 -2.00 -0.85
CA LEU A 84 -4.63 -2.23 -1.01
C LEU A 84 -4.25 -3.51 -0.25
N ASN A 85 -3.66 -4.47 -0.94
CA ASN A 85 -3.00 -5.57 -0.25
C ASN A 85 -1.70 -5.03 0.38
N THR A 86 -1.64 -5.04 1.70
CA THR A 86 -0.49 -4.55 2.49
C THR A 86 0.40 -5.68 3.01
N GLU A 87 0.15 -6.90 2.57
CA GLU A 87 0.98 -8.04 2.90
C GLU A 87 2.33 -7.90 2.18
N VAL A 88 3.39 -7.77 2.95
CA VAL A 88 4.77 -7.70 2.42
C VAL A 88 5.29 -9.13 2.34
N THR A 89 5.51 -9.60 1.11
CA THR A 89 6.12 -10.90 0.84
C THR A 89 7.63 -10.75 0.80
N GLU A 90 8.36 -11.87 0.97
CA GLU A 90 9.83 -11.89 0.84
C GLU A 90 10.30 -11.36 -0.54
N GLU A 91 9.51 -11.62 -1.58
CA GLU A 91 9.80 -11.12 -2.93
C GLU A 91 9.72 -9.60 -3.01
N LEU A 92 8.68 -9.00 -2.42
CA LEU A 92 8.54 -7.54 -2.33
C LEU A 92 9.62 -6.89 -1.45
N GLU A 93 10.04 -7.58 -0.39
CA GLU A 93 11.17 -7.14 0.43
C GLU A 93 12.47 -7.13 -0.37
N ALA A 94 12.72 -8.16 -1.18
CA ALA A 94 13.89 -8.26 -2.04
C ALA A 94 13.88 -7.19 -3.14
N GLU A 95 12.73 -6.89 -3.75
CA GLU A 95 12.57 -5.80 -4.71
C GLU A 95 12.83 -4.44 -4.08
N GLY A 96 12.29 -4.20 -2.88
CA GLY A 96 12.53 -2.97 -2.12
C GLY A 96 14.01 -2.78 -1.78
N TRP A 97 14.64 -3.85 -1.32
CA TRP A 97 16.09 -3.86 -1.06
C TRP A 97 16.91 -3.54 -2.33
N ALA A 98 16.57 -4.15 -3.47
CA ALA A 98 17.24 -3.88 -4.74
C ALA A 98 17.09 -2.41 -5.17
N ALA A 99 15.92 -1.81 -4.98
CA ALA A 99 15.69 -0.39 -5.24
C ALA A 99 16.55 0.53 -4.35
N ASP A 100 16.74 0.17 -3.08
CA ASP A 100 17.63 0.92 -2.17
C ASP A 100 19.11 0.77 -2.58
N VAL A 101 19.54 -0.41 -3.02
CA VAL A 101 20.90 -0.62 -3.58
C VAL A 101 21.09 0.23 -4.83
N ILE A 102 20.13 0.28 -5.74
CA ILE A 102 20.20 1.13 -6.95
C ILE A 102 20.40 2.59 -6.56
N ARG A 103 19.63 3.09 -5.59
CA ARG A 103 19.78 4.48 -5.10
C ARG A 103 21.16 4.73 -4.52
N GLY A 104 21.66 3.81 -3.68
CA GLY A 104 22.99 3.91 -3.09
C GLY A 104 24.11 3.90 -4.15
N LEU A 105 23.99 3.06 -5.18
CA LEU A 105 24.94 3.04 -6.30
C LEU A 105 24.90 4.34 -7.13
N GLN A 106 23.72 4.92 -7.33
CA GLN A 106 23.60 6.21 -8.00
C GLN A 106 24.26 7.34 -7.19
N ASP A 107 24.15 7.29 -5.86
CA ASP A 107 24.85 8.24 -4.99
C ASP A 107 26.36 8.00 -4.97
N ALA A 108 26.83 6.75 -5.00
CA ALA A 108 28.24 6.40 -5.16
C ALA A 108 28.82 6.93 -6.48
N ARG A 109 28.08 6.82 -7.59
CA ARG A 109 28.47 7.40 -8.90
C ARG A 109 28.66 8.91 -8.81
N LYS A 110 27.72 9.63 -8.17
CA LYS A 110 27.84 11.10 -7.98
C LYS A 110 29.04 11.45 -7.12
N ALA A 111 29.28 10.70 -6.03
CA ALA A 111 30.43 10.90 -5.16
C ALA A 111 31.76 10.68 -5.89
N SER A 112 31.78 9.75 -6.86
CA SER A 112 32.96 9.50 -7.73
C SER A 112 33.11 10.51 -8.88
N GLY A 113 32.19 11.49 -9.00
CA GLY A 113 32.23 12.51 -10.04
C GLY A 113 31.83 12.01 -11.44
N PHE A 114 31.09 10.90 -11.54
CA PHE A 114 30.67 10.37 -12.83
C PHE A 114 29.43 11.09 -13.34
N GLU A 115 29.34 11.24 -14.66
CA GLU A 115 28.16 11.79 -15.33
C GLU A 115 27.05 10.75 -15.38
N VAL A 116 25.80 11.22 -15.52
CA VAL A 116 24.61 10.34 -15.56
C VAL A 116 24.68 9.32 -16.71
N SER A 117 25.30 9.68 -17.83
CA SER A 117 25.45 8.85 -19.03
C SER A 117 26.66 7.90 -19.00
N ASP A 118 27.54 8.04 -18.03
CA ASP A 118 28.74 7.20 -17.96
C ASP A 118 28.38 5.73 -17.75
N ARG A 119 29.12 4.86 -18.43
CA ARG A 119 29.08 3.42 -18.19
C ARG A 119 30.06 3.07 -17.09
N ILE A 120 29.67 2.16 -16.22
CA ILE A 120 30.45 1.79 -15.04
C ILE A 120 30.64 0.28 -14.95
N SER A 121 31.66 -0.12 -14.20
CA SER A 121 31.78 -1.45 -13.63
C SER A 121 31.50 -1.37 -12.13
N VAL A 122 30.81 -2.38 -11.59
CA VAL A 122 30.42 -2.45 -10.19
C VAL A 122 30.80 -3.80 -9.61
N VAL A 123 31.49 -3.79 -8.47
CA VAL A 123 31.59 -4.96 -7.59
C VAL A 123 30.82 -4.65 -6.32
N LEU A 124 29.73 -5.38 -6.10
CA LEU A 124 28.84 -5.21 -4.96
C LEU A 124 29.13 -6.29 -3.91
N SER A 125 29.59 -5.87 -2.74
CA SER A 125 29.79 -6.75 -1.58
C SER A 125 28.55 -6.69 -0.68
N VAL A 126 27.96 -7.86 -0.43
CA VAL A 126 26.74 -8.01 0.34
C VAL A 126 26.90 -9.02 1.47
N PRO A 127 26.14 -8.90 2.56
CA PRO A 127 26.07 -9.95 3.57
C PRO A 127 25.57 -11.27 2.97
N ALA A 128 25.99 -12.39 3.55
CA ALA A 128 25.68 -13.72 3.02
C ALA A 128 24.16 -13.99 2.89
N ASP A 129 23.37 -13.47 3.81
CA ASP A 129 21.90 -13.57 3.79
C ASP A 129 21.23 -12.75 2.67
N LYS A 130 21.92 -11.77 2.10
CA LYS A 130 21.47 -10.94 0.99
C LYS A 130 22.00 -11.37 -0.38
N ASN A 131 22.89 -12.34 -0.42
CA ASN A 131 23.51 -12.77 -1.67
C ASN A 131 22.50 -13.32 -2.69
N GLU A 132 21.48 -14.04 -2.24
CA GLU A 132 20.43 -14.55 -3.13
C GLU A 132 19.61 -13.39 -3.73
N TRP A 133 19.23 -12.40 -2.90
CA TRP A 133 18.51 -11.22 -3.38
C TRP A 133 19.33 -10.41 -4.39
N ALA A 134 20.60 -10.16 -4.07
CA ALA A 134 21.52 -9.45 -4.96
C ALA A 134 21.68 -10.16 -6.31
N SER A 135 21.87 -11.49 -6.29
CA SER A 135 22.02 -12.29 -7.50
C SER A 135 20.75 -12.33 -8.34
N ARG A 136 19.60 -12.44 -7.71
CA ARG A 136 18.28 -12.44 -8.38
C ARG A 136 17.99 -11.12 -9.10
N HIS A 137 18.40 -10.00 -8.51
CA HIS A 137 18.15 -8.67 -9.04
C HIS A 137 19.35 -8.05 -9.77
N ALA A 138 20.43 -8.80 -9.99
CA ALA A 138 21.68 -8.29 -10.57
C ALA A 138 21.49 -7.60 -11.92
N ASP A 139 20.76 -8.20 -12.83
CA ASP A 139 20.48 -7.64 -14.15
C ASP A 139 19.69 -6.32 -14.07
N HIS A 140 18.70 -6.27 -13.17
CA HIS A 140 17.91 -5.06 -12.94
C HIS A 140 18.76 -3.94 -12.34
N ILE A 141 19.56 -4.23 -11.32
CA ILE A 141 20.46 -3.25 -10.69
C ILE A 141 21.46 -2.74 -11.72
N ALA A 142 22.06 -3.62 -12.51
CA ALA A 142 23.00 -3.25 -13.56
C ALA A 142 22.38 -2.32 -14.61
N ALA A 143 21.17 -2.63 -15.08
CA ALA A 143 20.45 -1.84 -16.05
C ALA A 143 20.15 -0.42 -15.54
N GLU A 144 19.60 -0.31 -14.31
CA GLU A 144 19.22 0.96 -13.69
C GLU A 144 20.43 1.85 -13.31
N THR A 145 21.60 1.23 -13.14
CA THR A 145 22.83 1.96 -12.80
C THR A 145 23.78 2.14 -14.00
N LEU A 146 23.39 1.69 -15.20
CA LEU A 146 24.22 1.69 -16.41
C LEU A 146 25.53 0.93 -16.23
N ALA A 147 25.54 -0.11 -15.40
CA ALA A 147 26.69 -0.96 -15.23
C ALA A 147 26.80 -1.93 -16.42
N THR A 148 27.97 -1.94 -17.07
CA THR A 148 28.28 -2.87 -18.18
C THR A 148 29.00 -4.12 -17.68
N ASP A 149 29.56 -4.07 -16.48
CA ASP A 149 30.07 -5.19 -15.70
C ASP A 149 29.55 -5.07 -14.27
N PHE A 150 28.86 -6.11 -13.80
CA PHE A 150 28.25 -6.13 -12.47
C PHE A 150 28.53 -7.47 -11.79
N GLN A 151 29.24 -7.42 -10.68
CA GLN A 151 29.61 -8.62 -9.92
C GLN A 151 29.10 -8.52 -8.49
N VAL A 152 28.59 -9.62 -7.95
CA VAL A 152 28.18 -9.74 -6.56
C VAL A 152 29.17 -10.64 -5.82
N THR A 153 29.58 -10.21 -4.64
CA THR A 153 30.46 -10.99 -3.76
C THR A 153 29.99 -10.90 -2.31
N THR A 154 30.37 -11.86 -1.49
CA THR A 154 30.20 -11.81 -0.03
C THR A 154 31.52 -11.49 0.68
N GLU A 155 32.62 -11.30 -0.07
CA GLU A 155 33.93 -10.95 0.45
C GLU A 155 34.03 -9.45 0.63
N ALA A 156 34.82 -9.04 1.64
CA ALA A 156 35.12 -7.63 1.84
C ALA A 156 35.96 -7.08 0.69
N LEU A 157 35.67 -5.84 0.26
CA LEU A 157 36.39 -5.18 -0.79
C LEU A 157 37.62 -4.40 -0.20
N ASP A 158 38.77 -4.52 -0.83
CA ASP A 158 40.07 -4.04 -0.31
C ASP A 158 40.45 -2.60 -0.72
N SER A 159 39.69 -1.97 -1.65
CA SER A 159 40.01 -0.65 -2.22
C SER A 159 38.87 0.35 -2.00
N GLU A 160 39.04 1.55 -2.57
CA GLU A 160 38.03 2.62 -2.45
C GLU A 160 36.59 2.09 -2.63
N THR A 161 35.84 2.05 -1.53
CA THR A 161 34.49 1.53 -1.49
C THR A 161 33.50 2.60 -1.02
N HIS A 162 32.29 2.53 -1.52
CA HIS A 162 31.18 3.32 -1.06
C HIS A 162 30.22 2.44 -0.25
N GLU A 163 29.78 2.91 0.90
CA GLU A 163 28.64 2.29 1.59
C GLU A 163 27.38 2.65 0.81
N VAL A 164 26.74 1.62 0.23
CA VAL A 164 25.55 1.73 -0.62
C VAL A 164 24.28 1.61 0.23
N LEU A 165 24.31 0.70 1.18
CA LEU A 165 23.29 0.43 2.15
C LEU A 165 23.95 -0.14 3.41
N SER A 166 23.29 -0.12 4.55
CA SER A 166 23.86 -0.67 5.79
C SER A 166 24.37 -2.11 5.60
N GLY A 167 25.68 -2.29 5.73
CA GLY A 167 26.35 -3.58 5.53
C GLY A 167 26.56 -3.98 4.07
N VAL A 168 26.22 -3.12 3.10
CA VAL A 168 26.46 -3.33 1.66
C VAL A 168 27.44 -2.27 1.15
N THR A 169 28.53 -2.72 0.57
CA THR A 169 29.54 -1.82 0.00
C THR A 169 29.74 -2.09 -1.49
N ALA A 170 30.10 -1.07 -2.22
CA ALA A 170 30.39 -1.20 -3.64
C ALA A 170 31.68 -0.50 -4.02
N GLN A 171 32.39 -1.12 -4.94
CA GLN A 171 33.44 -0.50 -5.72
C GLN A 171 32.87 -0.13 -7.08
N VAL A 172 33.05 1.14 -7.47
CA VAL A 172 32.47 1.66 -8.72
C VAL A 172 33.63 2.27 -9.54
N ALA A 173 33.78 1.86 -10.78
CA ALA A 173 34.77 2.39 -11.69
C ALA A 173 34.15 2.79 -13.03
N LYS A 174 34.67 3.83 -13.67
CA LYS A 174 34.24 4.27 -15.00
C LYS A 174 34.86 3.37 -16.06
N ASN A 175 34.07 2.91 -17.02
CA ASN A 175 34.50 2.15 -18.19
C ASN A 175 34.80 3.05 -19.38
#